data_afa09a21b23617020866b248053aa030
#
_entry.id   afa09a21b23617020866b248053aa030
#
_cell.length_a   1.000
_cell.length_b   1.000
_cell.length_c   1.000
_cell.angle_alpha   90.00
_cell.angle_beta   90.00
_cell.angle_gamma   90.00
#
_symmetry.space_group_name_H-M   'P 1'
#
loop_
_entity.id
_entity.type
_entity.pdbx_description
1 polymer ?
#
loop_
_entity_poly.entity_id
_entity_poly.type
_entity_poly.pdbx_seq_one_letter_code
_entity_poly.pdbx_strand_id
1 'polypeptide(L)'
;MKIKRLDISNYRSLDGLSFSFHSEVNFIVGLNNIGKSNLLKLLNTLVNKRNFIDEDFNDIEKSIEIKITLFLDEDEIGVFEDLFDPTNERQINIIALQENPDVNITFIHAETETVISSSLIKKLNFIYYDSLRKPSNELNFNTKTGSGRFLSHLIDLYTKNDEKVQPEDLINNTYLAGLLDYINSKLELIETFEANDIKADTGNEIKEILSRLIILKNDENFPVDKLGYGIQFSNLVPISILERIFNIKRRKKTFENAIITDGNGTVTLPITLGLDEPEIHLHPHLQRKLSFTHLKVPFSHSNIFIIS
;
A
#
# COMPACT_ATOMS: atom_id res chain seq x y z
N MET A 1 3.35 -16.89 -3.00
CA MET A 1 1.93 -17.15 -2.57
C MET A 1 1.00 -16.23 -3.34
N LYS A 2 -0.04 -16.78 -3.99
CA LYS A 2 -0.95 -16.07 -4.90
C LYS A 2 -2.39 -16.52 -4.67
N ILE A 3 -3.36 -15.65 -4.96
CA ILE A 3 -4.78 -16.01 -4.89
C ILE A 3 -5.13 -16.77 -6.17
N LYS A 4 -5.62 -18.01 -6.04
CA LYS A 4 -6.04 -18.86 -7.15
C LYS A 4 -7.55 -18.81 -7.39
N ARG A 5 -8.34 -18.79 -6.30
CA ARG A 5 -9.80 -18.82 -6.36
C ARG A 5 -10.41 -18.08 -5.17
N LEU A 6 -11.56 -17.47 -5.40
CA LEU A 6 -12.46 -16.94 -4.39
C LEU A 6 -13.88 -17.46 -4.68
N ASP A 7 -14.56 -17.99 -3.65
CA ASP A 7 -15.99 -18.23 -3.66
C ASP A 7 -16.62 -17.32 -2.59
N ILE A 8 -17.63 -16.55 -2.97
CA ILE A 8 -18.12 -15.40 -2.19
C ILE A 8 -19.58 -15.65 -1.81
N SER A 9 -19.88 -15.54 -0.53
CA SER A 9 -21.25 -15.59 0.00
C SER A 9 -21.54 -14.36 0.83
N ASN A 10 -22.70 -13.76 0.58
CA ASN A 10 -23.27 -12.63 1.32
C ASN A 10 -22.45 -11.34 1.31
N TYR A 11 -21.59 -11.11 0.30
CA TYR A 11 -20.84 -9.86 0.18
C TYR A 11 -21.36 -8.99 -0.96
N ARG A 12 -22.02 -7.88 -0.63
CA ARG A 12 -22.53 -6.87 -1.59
C ARG A 12 -23.18 -7.52 -2.81
N SER A 13 -22.90 -6.98 -4.02
CA SER A 13 -23.36 -7.52 -5.31
C SER A 13 -22.61 -8.76 -5.79
N LEU A 14 -21.64 -9.27 -5.03
CA LEU A 14 -20.82 -10.43 -5.40
C LEU A 14 -21.33 -11.72 -4.76
N ASP A 15 -22.47 -11.68 -4.07
CA ASP A 15 -23.08 -12.85 -3.44
C ASP A 15 -23.29 -14.01 -4.43
N GLY A 16 -22.87 -15.20 -4.05
CA GLY A 16 -22.96 -16.42 -4.85
C GLY A 16 -21.97 -16.51 -6.02
N LEU A 17 -21.05 -15.55 -6.19
CA LEU A 17 -20.09 -15.58 -7.30
C LEU A 17 -18.80 -16.30 -6.93
N SER A 18 -18.21 -16.94 -7.94
CA SER A 18 -16.90 -17.59 -7.87
C SER A 18 -15.95 -17.01 -8.90
N PHE A 19 -14.72 -16.72 -8.49
CA PHE A 19 -13.67 -16.18 -9.36
C PHE A 19 -12.46 -17.12 -9.34
N SER A 20 -11.95 -17.45 -10.52
CA SER A 20 -10.66 -18.14 -10.69
C SER A 20 -9.66 -17.20 -11.33
N PHE A 21 -8.45 -17.16 -10.79
CA PHE A 21 -7.45 -16.18 -11.17
C PHE A 21 -6.22 -16.83 -11.81
N HIS A 22 -5.62 -16.09 -12.75
CA HIS A 22 -4.30 -16.40 -13.27
C HIS A 22 -3.22 -16.01 -12.24
N SER A 23 -2.09 -16.68 -12.29
CA SER A 23 -1.01 -16.52 -11.31
C SER A 23 -0.28 -15.18 -11.37
N GLU A 24 -0.40 -14.42 -12.46
CA GLU A 24 0.35 -13.17 -12.64
C GLU A 24 -0.58 -11.96 -12.76
N VAL A 25 -1.29 -11.83 -13.87
CA VAL A 25 -2.13 -10.68 -14.17
C VAL A 25 -3.56 -11.11 -14.46
N ASN A 26 -4.51 -10.41 -13.85
CA ASN A 26 -5.94 -10.65 -14.00
C ASN A 26 -6.63 -9.36 -14.44
N PHE A 27 -7.30 -9.40 -15.59
CA PHE A 27 -8.14 -8.32 -16.08
C PHE A 27 -9.60 -8.63 -15.78
N ILE A 28 -10.24 -7.77 -15.01
CA ILE A 28 -11.65 -7.89 -14.64
C ILE A 28 -12.44 -6.85 -15.43
N VAL A 29 -13.10 -7.31 -16.48
CA VAL A 29 -13.82 -6.46 -17.42
C VAL A 29 -15.33 -6.73 -17.31
N GLY A 30 -16.14 -5.69 -17.42
CA GLY A 30 -17.59 -5.81 -17.37
C GLY A 30 -18.29 -4.45 -17.36
N LEU A 31 -19.61 -4.48 -17.41
CA LEU A 31 -20.43 -3.26 -17.39
C LEU A 31 -20.21 -2.46 -16.09
N ASN A 32 -20.44 -1.16 -16.15
CA ASN A 32 -20.41 -0.32 -14.97
C ASN A 32 -21.43 -0.80 -13.93
N ASN A 33 -21.09 -0.62 -12.66
CA ASN A 33 -21.95 -1.00 -11.52
C ASN A 33 -22.23 -2.51 -11.33
N ILE A 34 -21.50 -3.41 -12.03
CA ILE A 34 -21.66 -4.86 -11.85
C ILE A 34 -20.93 -5.40 -10.60
N GLY A 35 -20.17 -4.54 -9.91
CA GLY A 35 -19.44 -4.93 -8.69
C GLY A 35 -17.93 -5.16 -8.87
N LYS A 36 -17.35 -4.77 -10.02
CA LYS A 36 -15.90 -4.93 -10.27
C LYS A 36 -15.05 -4.37 -9.14
N SER A 37 -15.25 -3.08 -8.79
CA SER A 37 -14.53 -2.43 -7.68
C SER A 37 -14.83 -3.08 -6.32
N ASN A 38 -15.99 -3.74 -6.15
CA ASN A 38 -16.30 -4.47 -4.93
C ASN A 38 -15.36 -5.66 -4.72
N LEU A 39 -14.88 -6.31 -5.78
CA LEU A 39 -13.89 -7.39 -5.67
C LEU A 39 -12.54 -6.89 -5.12
N LEU A 40 -12.04 -5.75 -5.59
CA LEU A 40 -10.81 -5.17 -5.02
C LEU A 40 -11.01 -4.68 -3.58
N LYS A 41 -12.19 -4.12 -3.27
CA LYS A 41 -12.54 -3.71 -1.90
C LYS A 41 -12.63 -4.92 -0.97
N LEU A 42 -13.19 -6.04 -1.43
CA LEU A 42 -13.20 -7.31 -0.70
C LEU A 42 -11.77 -7.74 -0.36
N LEU A 43 -10.89 -7.84 -1.36
CA LEU A 43 -9.48 -8.22 -1.15
C LEU A 43 -8.77 -7.25 -0.19
N ASN A 44 -9.02 -5.95 -0.35
CA ASN A 44 -8.45 -4.95 0.55
C ASN A 44 -8.93 -5.12 2.00
N THR A 45 -10.19 -5.47 2.20
CA THR A 45 -10.72 -5.71 3.55
C THR A 45 -10.14 -6.97 4.14
N LEU A 46 -10.09 -8.08 3.42
CA LEU A 46 -9.51 -9.36 3.88
C LEU A 46 -8.06 -9.22 4.33
N VAL A 47 -7.24 -8.45 3.58
CA VAL A 47 -5.79 -8.36 3.85
C VAL A 47 -5.45 -7.23 4.82
N ASN A 48 -6.09 -6.06 4.69
CA ASN A 48 -5.65 -4.84 5.36
C ASN A 48 -6.55 -4.38 6.51
N LYS A 49 -7.79 -4.88 6.61
CA LYS A 49 -8.74 -4.50 7.67
C LYS A 49 -8.96 -5.66 8.65
N ARG A 50 -9.86 -5.47 9.60
CA ARG A 50 -10.21 -6.47 10.61
C ARG A 50 -11.62 -7.01 10.45
N ASN A 51 -12.51 -6.22 9.84
CA ASN A 51 -13.94 -6.52 9.70
C ASN A 51 -14.50 -5.91 8.43
N PHE A 52 -15.57 -6.49 7.96
CA PHE A 52 -16.53 -5.91 7.03
C PHE A 52 -17.48 -4.99 7.80
N ILE A 53 -17.99 -3.97 7.15
CA ILE A 53 -18.96 -3.01 7.72
C ILE A 53 -20.37 -3.35 7.23
N ASP A 54 -21.40 -2.70 7.79
CA ASP A 54 -22.82 -2.97 7.48
C ASP A 54 -23.11 -2.97 5.98
N GLU A 55 -22.57 -1.99 5.24
CA GLU A 55 -22.77 -1.85 3.80
C GLU A 55 -22.07 -2.98 2.99
N ASP A 56 -21.23 -3.78 3.61
CA ASP A 56 -20.58 -4.92 2.97
C ASP A 56 -21.48 -6.17 2.95
N PHE A 57 -22.46 -6.26 3.84
CA PHE A 57 -23.41 -7.39 3.90
C PHE A 57 -24.50 -7.22 2.86
N ASN A 58 -24.73 -8.27 2.05
CA ASN A 58 -25.86 -8.33 1.14
C ASN A 58 -27.17 -8.56 1.91
N ASP A 59 -27.13 -9.41 2.94
CA ASP A 59 -28.19 -9.68 3.89
C ASP A 59 -27.56 -9.59 5.29
N ILE A 60 -27.98 -8.62 6.10
CA ILE A 60 -27.39 -8.35 7.43
C ILE A 60 -27.65 -9.48 8.45
N GLU A 61 -28.67 -10.30 8.20
CA GLU A 61 -29.03 -11.43 9.06
C GLU A 61 -28.17 -12.69 8.78
N LYS A 62 -27.32 -12.63 7.75
CA LYS A 62 -26.46 -13.75 7.36
C LYS A 62 -25.00 -13.39 7.48
N SER A 63 -24.18 -14.37 7.80
CA SER A 63 -22.73 -14.22 7.81
C SER A 63 -22.16 -13.98 6.42
N ILE A 64 -21.09 -13.17 6.32
CA ILE A 64 -20.22 -13.15 5.14
C ILE A 64 -19.27 -14.36 5.23
N GLU A 65 -19.25 -15.21 4.19
CA GLU A 65 -18.31 -16.32 4.06
C GLU A 65 -17.55 -16.22 2.74
N ILE A 66 -16.22 -16.15 2.82
CA ILE A 66 -15.34 -16.09 1.65
C ILE A 66 -14.38 -17.28 1.70
N LYS A 67 -14.53 -18.21 0.75
CA LYS A 67 -13.55 -19.29 0.57
C LYS A 67 -12.42 -18.81 -0.31
N ILE A 68 -11.20 -18.95 0.17
CA ILE A 68 -10.00 -18.45 -0.47
C ILE A 68 -9.08 -19.63 -0.73
N THR A 69 -8.78 -19.92 -1.98
CA THR A 69 -7.71 -20.86 -2.34
C THR A 69 -6.45 -20.07 -2.68
N LEU A 70 -5.41 -20.26 -1.89
CA LEU A 70 -4.07 -19.73 -2.15
C LEU A 70 -3.24 -20.77 -2.90
N PHE A 71 -2.41 -20.29 -3.80
CA PHE A 71 -1.43 -21.09 -4.53
C PHE A 71 -0.02 -20.74 -4.05
N LEU A 72 0.81 -21.77 -3.83
CA LEU A 72 2.19 -21.67 -3.40
C LEU A 72 3.12 -21.88 -4.59
N ASP A 73 4.12 -21.02 -4.73
CA ASP A 73 5.22 -21.22 -5.69
C ASP A 73 6.15 -22.35 -5.17
N GLU A 74 7.03 -22.87 -6.03
CA GLU A 74 7.84 -24.07 -5.69
C GLU A 74 8.73 -23.90 -4.48
N ASP A 75 9.28 -22.72 -4.30
CA ASP A 75 10.14 -22.33 -3.17
C ASP A 75 9.35 -22.04 -1.87
N GLU A 76 8.04 -21.99 -1.96
CA GLU A 76 7.13 -21.79 -0.81
C GLU A 76 6.55 -23.10 -0.27
N ILE A 77 6.73 -24.23 -0.98
CA ILE A 77 6.28 -25.55 -0.54
C ILE A 77 7.03 -25.92 0.76
N GLY A 78 6.30 -26.40 1.76
CA GLY A 78 6.84 -26.74 3.07
C GLY A 78 6.87 -25.59 4.08
N VAL A 79 6.75 -24.32 3.65
CA VAL A 79 6.71 -23.17 4.58
C VAL A 79 5.44 -23.16 5.44
N PHE A 80 4.37 -23.78 4.94
CA PHE A 80 3.06 -23.87 5.59
C PHE A 80 2.63 -25.33 5.80
N GLU A 81 3.56 -26.16 6.29
CA GLU A 81 3.43 -27.62 6.38
C GLU A 81 2.12 -28.11 7.01
N ASP A 82 1.63 -27.40 8.03
CA ASP A 82 0.39 -27.76 8.74
C ASP A 82 -0.89 -27.22 8.05
N LEU A 83 -0.76 -26.47 6.95
CA LEU A 83 -1.86 -25.73 6.32
C LEU A 83 -2.05 -26.05 4.83
N PHE A 84 -1.25 -26.92 4.23
CA PHE A 84 -1.44 -27.30 2.83
C PHE A 84 -2.63 -28.25 2.63
N ASP A 85 -3.21 -28.22 1.44
CA ASP A 85 -4.25 -29.17 1.04
C ASP A 85 -3.62 -30.58 0.89
N PRO A 86 -4.12 -31.62 1.59
CA PRO A 86 -3.59 -32.99 1.51
C PRO A 86 -3.58 -33.57 0.09
N THR A 87 -4.43 -33.07 -0.79
CA THR A 87 -4.51 -33.50 -2.19
C THR A 87 -3.60 -32.69 -3.12
N ASN A 88 -3.12 -31.53 -2.66
CA ASN A 88 -2.27 -30.63 -3.44
C ASN A 88 -1.40 -29.75 -2.54
N GLU A 89 -0.16 -30.14 -2.33
CA GLU A 89 0.84 -29.44 -1.50
C GLU A 89 1.09 -27.97 -1.90
N ARG A 90 0.64 -27.58 -3.09
CA ARG A 90 0.73 -26.19 -3.58
C ARG A 90 -0.50 -25.34 -3.26
N GLN A 91 -1.44 -25.85 -2.48
CA GLN A 91 -2.66 -25.12 -2.17
C GLN A 91 -2.88 -25.00 -0.66
N ILE A 92 -3.46 -23.88 -0.26
CA ILE A 92 -3.99 -23.66 1.07
C ILE A 92 -5.43 -23.16 0.90
N ASN A 93 -6.39 -23.84 1.52
CA ASN A 93 -7.79 -23.45 1.47
C ASN A 93 -8.20 -22.82 2.80
N ILE A 94 -8.74 -21.62 2.74
CA ILE A 94 -9.10 -20.79 3.90
C ILE A 94 -10.54 -20.33 3.76
N ILE A 95 -11.25 -20.33 4.86
CA ILE A 95 -12.57 -19.72 4.98
C ILE A 95 -12.42 -18.46 5.84
N ALA A 96 -12.73 -17.30 5.27
CA ALA A 96 -12.87 -16.06 6.02
C ALA A 96 -14.35 -15.88 6.35
N LEU A 97 -14.69 -15.89 7.64
CA LEU A 97 -16.05 -15.84 8.16
C LEU A 97 -16.23 -14.60 9.03
N GLN A 98 -17.32 -13.88 8.84
CA GLN A 98 -17.77 -12.83 9.74
C GLN A 98 -19.29 -12.93 9.94
N GLU A 99 -19.70 -13.15 11.18
CA GLU A 99 -21.11 -13.39 11.51
C GLU A 99 -21.97 -12.14 11.42
N ASN A 100 -21.43 -11.00 11.89
CA ASN A 100 -22.11 -9.70 11.88
C ASN A 100 -21.05 -8.57 11.88
N PRO A 101 -21.45 -7.31 11.65
CA PRO A 101 -20.52 -6.17 11.56
C PRO A 101 -19.71 -5.87 12.83
N ASP A 102 -20.20 -6.27 14.00
CA ASP A 102 -19.57 -5.98 15.30
C ASP A 102 -18.39 -6.89 15.63
N VAL A 103 -18.26 -8.02 14.92
CA VAL A 103 -17.17 -8.99 15.15
C VAL A 103 -16.09 -8.87 14.07
N ASN A 104 -14.88 -9.33 14.41
CA ASN A 104 -13.79 -9.38 13.44
C ASN A 104 -13.92 -10.59 12.52
N ILE A 105 -13.29 -10.50 11.33
CA ILE A 105 -13.15 -11.65 10.43
C ILE A 105 -12.33 -12.75 11.12
N THR A 106 -12.88 -13.94 11.17
CA THR A 106 -12.20 -15.16 11.61
C THR A 106 -11.73 -15.93 10.39
N PHE A 107 -10.49 -16.37 10.39
CA PHE A 107 -9.93 -17.22 9.34
C PHE A 107 -9.84 -18.65 9.83
N ILE A 108 -10.36 -19.58 9.04
CA ILE A 108 -10.47 -21.00 9.37
C ILE A 108 -9.77 -21.78 8.25
N HIS A 109 -8.92 -22.73 8.61
CA HIS A 109 -8.34 -23.68 7.66
C HIS A 109 -9.43 -24.68 7.22
N ALA A 110 -9.67 -24.78 5.91
CA ALA A 110 -10.85 -25.50 5.41
C ALA A 110 -10.82 -27.01 5.70
N GLU A 111 -9.64 -27.64 5.68
CA GLU A 111 -9.48 -29.08 5.84
C GLU A 111 -9.49 -29.52 7.31
N THR A 112 -8.94 -28.70 8.21
CA THR A 112 -8.83 -29.05 9.64
C THR A 112 -9.86 -28.36 10.52
N GLU A 113 -10.64 -27.42 9.96
CA GLU A 113 -11.62 -26.58 10.66
C GLU A 113 -11.01 -25.78 11.84
N THR A 114 -9.69 -25.62 11.86
CA THR A 114 -8.98 -24.88 12.91
C THR A 114 -8.89 -23.39 12.59
N VAL A 115 -9.02 -22.55 13.62
CA VAL A 115 -8.81 -21.10 13.49
C VAL A 115 -7.34 -20.82 13.25
N ILE A 116 -7.04 -20.06 12.20
CA ILE A 116 -5.69 -19.66 11.83
C ILE A 116 -5.47 -18.17 12.00
N SER A 117 -4.20 -17.78 12.13
CA SER A 117 -3.83 -16.38 12.27
C SER A 117 -4.09 -15.58 10.98
N SER A 118 -4.68 -14.40 11.11
CA SER A 118 -4.80 -13.44 10.00
C SER A 118 -3.45 -13.04 9.40
N SER A 119 -2.32 -13.36 10.05
CA SER A 119 -0.99 -13.09 9.53
C SER A 119 -0.71 -13.83 8.21
N LEU A 120 -1.33 -14.99 8.00
CA LEU A 120 -1.21 -15.73 6.74
C LEU A 120 -1.75 -14.92 5.55
N ILE A 121 -2.97 -14.41 5.66
CA ILE A 121 -3.57 -13.56 4.60
C ILE A 121 -2.81 -12.25 4.42
N LYS A 122 -2.29 -11.66 5.49
CA LYS A 122 -1.50 -10.44 5.44
C LYS A 122 -0.20 -10.58 4.66
N LYS A 123 0.34 -11.80 4.50
CA LYS A 123 1.50 -12.08 3.65
C LYS A 123 1.25 -11.79 2.17
N LEU A 124 0.00 -11.69 1.71
CA LEU A 124 -0.33 -11.22 0.36
C LEU A 124 0.08 -9.76 0.11
N ASN A 125 0.25 -8.95 1.17
CA ASN A 125 0.64 -7.54 1.09
C ASN A 125 -0.14 -6.76 0.03
N PHE A 126 -1.47 -6.77 0.13
CA PHE A 126 -2.35 -6.17 -0.86
C PHE A 126 -2.23 -4.66 -0.88
N ILE A 127 -1.92 -4.09 -2.05
CA ILE A 127 -1.86 -2.65 -2.31
C ILE A 127 -3.03 -2.32 -3.23
N TYR A 128 -3.96 -1.49 -2.75
CA TYR A 128 -5.15 -1.11 -3.49
C TYR A 128 -5.06 0.34 -3.96
N TYR A 129 -5.26 0.54 -5.26
CA TYR A 129 -5.39 1.82 -5.92
C TYR A 129 -6.83 2.03 -6.35
N ASP A 130 -7.52 2.93 -5.65
CA ASP A 130 -8.88 3.37 -5.94
C ASP A 130 -8.86 4.34 -7.12
N SER A 131 -9.86 4.25 -8.01
CA SER A 131 -10.07 5.17 -9.14
C SER A 131 -10.26 6.64 -8.72
N LEU A 132 -10.72 6.89 -7.49
CA LEU A 132 -10.91 8.24 -6.92
C LEU A 132 -9.61 8.87 -6.37
N ARG A 133 -8.51 8.15 -6.37
CA ARG A 133 -7.22 8.66 -5.88
C ARG A 133 -6.74 9.82 -6.74
N LYS A 134 -6.21 10.86 -6.09
CA LYS A 134 -5.63 12.04 -6.76
C LYS A 134 -4.09 11.98 -6.68
N PRO A 135 -3.40 11.46 -7.71
CA PRO A 135 -1.94 11.30 -7.69
C PRO A 135 -1.19 12.59 -7.38
N SER A 136 -1.68 13.75 -7.86
CA SER A 136 -1.07 15.05 -7.59
C SER A 136 -0.93 15.36 -6.09
N ASN A 137 -1.91 14.93 -5.28
CA ASN A 137 -1.86 15.15 -3.83
C ASN A 137 -0.83 14.25 -3.15
N GLU A 138 -0.55 13.09 -3.72
CA GLU A 138 0.38 12.11 -3.16
C GLU A 138 1.81 12.33 -3.65
N LEU A 139 2.00 12.85 -4.87
CA LEU A 139 3.30 13.12 -5.46
C LEU A 139 3.94 14.44 -5.01
N ASN A 140 3.20 15.30 -4.33
CA ASN A 140 3.72 16.57 -3.82
C ASN A 140 4.53 16.45 -2.50
N PHE A 141 4.81 15.24 -2.06
CA PHE A 141 5.59 14.95 -0.84
C PHE A 141 5.10 15.68 0.43
N ASN A 142 3.83 15.93 0.55
CA ASN A 142 3.29 16.38 1.84
C ASN A 142 3.53 15.28 2.89
N THR A 143 4.17 15.64 4.01
CA THR A 143 4.58 14.71 5.09
C THR A 143 3.46 13.84 5.64
N LYS A 144 2.22 14.26 5.48
CA LYS A 144 1.02 13.52 5.93
C LYS A 144 0.55 12.44 4.96
N THR A 145 1.03 12.45 3.72
CA THR A 145 0.67 11.46 2.69
C THR A 145 1.70 10.32 2.60
N GLY A 146 1.35 9.25 1.90
CA GLY A 146 2.22 8.08 1.74
C GLY A 146 3.59 8.40 1.20
N SER A 147 3.67 9.10 0.06
CA SER A 147 4.94 9.48 -0.58
C SER A 147 5.76 10.47 0.26
N GLY A 148 5.11 11.39 0.99
CA GLY A 148 5.80 12.29 1.91
C GLY A 148 6.42 11.53 3.10
N ARG A 149 5.70 10.57 3.66
CA ARG A 149 6.25 9.68 4.70
C ARG A 149 7.40 8.83 4.18
N PHE A 150 7.31 8.34 2.95
CA PHE A 150 8.37 7.60 2.29
C PHE A 150 9.63 8.45 2.13
N LEU A 151 9.50 9.69 1.64
CA LEU A 151 10.62 10.61 1.49
C LEU A 151 11.25 10.96 2.84
N SER A 152 10.44 11.28 3.85
CA SER A 152 10.95 11.54 5.21
C SER A 152 11.75 10.35 5.75
N HIS A 153 11.31 9.12 5.44
CA HIS A 153 12.04 7.93 5.83
C HIS A 153 13.37 7.75 5.07
N LEU A 154 13.41 8.08 3.79
CA LEU A 154 14.67 8.08 3.02
C LEU A 154 15.66 9.10 3.60
N ILE A 155 15.20 10.29 3.98
CA ILE A 155 16.02 11.31 4.66
C ILE A 155 16.56 10.75 5.97
N ASP A 156 15.71 10.08 6.77
CA ASP A 156 16.14 9.43 8.03
C ASP A 156 17.22 8.37 7.81
N LEU A 157 17.07 7.54 6.78
CA LEU A 157 18.07 6.52 6.46
C LEU A 157 19.39 7.14 6.00
N TYR A 158 19.33 8.18 5.19
CA TYR A 158 20.51 8.87 4.71
C TYR A 158 21.29 9.50 5.86
N THR A 159 20.61 10.24 6.74
CA THR A 159 21.24 10.90 7.89
C THR A 159 21.75 9.93 8.97
N LYS A 160 21.13 8.74 9.10
CA LYS A 160 21.61 7.70 10.05
C LYS A 160 22.82 6.93 9.54
N ASN A 161 22.94 6.76 8.23
CA ASN A 161 24.05 6.03 7.62
C ASN A 161 25.35 6.86 7.57
N ASP A 162 25.26 8.18 7.69
CA ASP A 162 26.40 9.07 7.76
C ASP A 162 26.33 9.86 9.08
N GLU A 163 27.04 9.36 10.10
CA GLU A 163 27.09 9.96 11.44
C GLU A 163 27.61 11.41 11.45
N LYS A 164 28.17 11.86 10.33
CA LYS A 164 28.74 13.21 10.18
C LYS A 164 27.73 14.23 9.65
N VAL A 165 26.61 13.77 9.10
CA VAL A 165 25.61 14.66 8.50
C VAL A 165 24.43 14.79 9.46
N GLN A 166 24.29 15.97 10.06
CA GLN A 166 23.07 16.30 10.79
C GLN A 166 22.02 16.83 9.79
N PRO A 167 20.71 16.62 10.03
CA PRO A 167 19.65 17.17 9.17
C PRO A 167 19.79 18.69 8.94
N GLU A 168 20.31 19.39 9.94
CA GLU A 168 20.60 20.82 9.93
C GLU A 168 21.63 21.21 8.87
N ASP A 169 22.62 20.35 8.61
CA ASP A 169 23.70 20.58 7.65
C ASP A 169 23.20 20.54 6.19
N LEU A 170 22.04 19.94 5.96
CA LEU A 170 21.40 19.88 4.64
C LEU A 170 20.73 21.21 4.25
N ILE A 171 20.58 22.13 5.20
CA ILE A 171 20.07 23.48 4.98
C ILE A 171 21.25 24.46 5.11
N ASN A 172 21.37 25.39 4.16
CA ASN A 172 22.40 26.43 4.27
C ASN A 172 22.10 27.38 5.42
N ASN A 173 22.65 27.08 6.59
CA ASN A 173 22.40 27.77 7.84
C ASN A 173 22.74 29.27 7.79
N THR A 174 23.67 29.71 6.95
CA THR A 174 24.10 31.12 6.87
C THR A 174 22.96 32.04 6.36
N TYR A 175 22.27 31.59 5.31
CA TYR A 175 21.15 32.39 4.76
C TYR A 175 19.90 32.28 5.62
N LEU A 176 19.66 31.12 6.23
CA LEU A 176 18.53 30.91 7.12
C LEU A 176 18.69 31.72 8.41
N ALA A 177 19.88 31.76 9.00
CA ALA A 177 20.18 32.58 10.17
C ALA A 177 19.94 34.08 9.86
N GLY A 178 20.43 34.61 8.73
CA GLY A 178 20.20 35.99 8.32
C GLY A 178 18.70 36.31 8.11
N LEU A 179 17.90 35.35 7.61
CA LEU A 179 16.45 35.49 7.50
C LEU A 179 15.77 35.53 8.87
N LEU A 180 16.17 34.64 9.78
CA LEU A 180 15.63 34.60 11.15
C LEU A 180 15.98 35.91 11.90
N ASP A 181 17.20 36.38 11.80
CA ASP A 181 17.62 37.67 12.39
C ASP A 181 16.77 38.81 11.84
N TYR A 182 16.54 38.84 10.53
CA TYR A 182 15.67 39.84 9.91
C TYR A 182 14.24 39.78 10.43
N ILE A 183 13.65 38.58 10.53
CA ILE A 183 12.29 38.39 11.08
C ILE A 183 12.27 38.81 12.54
N ASN A 184 13.22 38.39 13.35
CA ASN A 184 13.30 38.71 14.77
C ASN A 184 13.42 40.22 14.99
N SER A 185 14.21 40.93 14.18
CA SER A 185 14.29 42.40 14.23
C SER A 185 12.94 43.10 13.96
N LYS A 186 12.01 42.43 13.26
CA LYS A 186 10.65 42.95 13.04
C LYS A 186 9.70 42.59 14.18
N LEU A 187 9.89 41.40 14.76
CA LEU A 187 9.10 40.96 15.92
C LEU A 187 9.41 41.79 17.17
N GLU A 188 10.63 42.29 17.34
CA GLU A 188 11.01 43.23 18.42
C GLU A 188 10.20 44.51 18.42
N LEU A 189 9.56 44.90 17.31
CA LEU A 189 8.66 46.04 17.22
C LEU A 189 7.28 45.78 17.80
N ILE A 190 6.99 44.56 18.19
CA ILE A 190 5.70 44.16 18.78
C ILE A 190 5.81 44.29 20.31
N GLU A 191 5.05 45.21 20.89
CA GLU A 191 4.93 45.29 22.35
C GLU A 191 4.12 44.09 22.85
N THR A 192 4.80 43.17 23.55
CA THR A 192 4.16 42.00 24.17
C THR A 192 3.85 42.26 25.66
N PHE A 193 2.75 41.67 26.14
CA PHE A 193 2.41 41.73 27.57
C PHE A 193 3.29 40.76 28.34
N GLU A 194 4.00 41.26 29.36
CA GLU A 194 4.74 40.55 30.41
C GLU A 194 5.46 39.26 29.95
N ALA A 195 6.77 39.37 29.67
CA ALA A 195 7.72 38.26 29.48
C ALA A 195 7.36 37.19 28.39
N ASN A 196 6.50 37.51 27.43
CA ASN A 196 6.15 36.65 26.30
C ASN A 196 6.78 37.16 25.01
N ASP A 197 8.09 37.29 24.98
CA ASP A 197 8.83 37.67 23.77
C ASP A 197 8.69 36.58 22.69
N ILE A 198 8.24 37.01 21.52
CA ILE A 198 8.06 36.11 20.37
C ILE A 198 9.36 36.10 19.59
N LYS A 199 9.92 34.91 19.35
CA LYS A 199 11.07 34.68 18.47
C LYS A 199 10.73 33.73 17.33
N ALA A 200 11.17 34.08 16.14
CA ALA A 200 11.22 33.13 15.03
C ALA A 200 12.46 32.23 15.21
N ASP A 201 12.25 30.96 15.16
CA ASP A 201 13.29 29.93 15.21
C ASP A 201 12.98 28.82 14.21
N THR A 202 13.98 28.01 13.87
CA THR A 202 13.76 26.81 13.07
C THR A 202 12.99 25.79 13.91
N GLY A 203 11.85 25.35 13.39
CA GLY A 203 11.13 24.25 14.04
C GLY A 203 12.01 22.98 14.10
N ASN A 204 11.83 22.18 15.17
CA ASN A 204 12.60 20.95 15.41
C ASN A 204 12.38 19.84 14.36
N GLU A 205 11.56 20.06 13.36
CA GLU A 205 11.22 19.08 12.34
C GLU A 205 11.82 19.43 10.97
N ILE A 206 13.14 19.53 10.91
CA ILE A 206 13.91 19.82 9.69
C ILE A 206 13.56 18.84 8.55
N LYS A 207 13.21 17.59 8.89
CA LYS A 207 12.74 16.59 7.93
C LYS A 207 11.49 17.02 7.17
N GLU A 208 10.56 17.71 7.83
CA GLU A 208 9.36 18.25 7.17
C GLU A 208 9.72 19.38 6.21
N ILE A 209 10.68 20.20 6.57
CA ILE A 209 11.17 21.28 5.72
C ILE A 209 11.86 20.67 4.49
N LEU A 210 12.77 19.73 4.69
CA LEU A 210 13.48 19.04 3.60
C LEU A 210 12.52 18.33 2.65
N SER A 211 11.50 17.66 3.18
CA SER A 211 10.50 16.98 2.33
C SER A 211 9.73 17.95 1.44
N ARG A 212 9.51 19.18 1.87
CA ARG A 212 8.85 20.24 1.09
C ARG A 212 9.78 20.91 0.06
N LEU A 213 11.09 20.86 0.27
CA LEU A 213 12.08 21.39 -0.67
C LEU A 213 12.35 20.42 -1.83
N ILE A 214 12.08 19.12 -1.63
CA ILE A 214 12.32 18.10 -2.64
C ILE A 214 11.10 17.98 -3.54
N ILE A 215 11.30 18.17 -4.84
CA ILE A 215 10.26 18.08 -5.86
C ILE A 215 10.70 17.02 -6.88
N LEU A 216 9.81 16.09 -7.19
CA LEU A 216 10.01 15.17 -8.32
C LEU A 216 9.83 15.93 -9.62
N LYS A 217 10.79 15.80 -10.51
CA LYS A 217 10.76 16.37 -11.86
C LYS A 217 11.05 15.29 -12.90
N ASN A 218 10.48 15.47 -14.10
CA ASN A 218 10.85 14.66 -15.25
C ASN A 218 12.18 15.15 -15.88
N ASP A 219 12.64 14.48 -16.91
CA ASP A 219 13.87 14.80 -17.63
C ASP A 219 13.87 16.21 -18.26
N GLU A 220 12.69 16.77 -18.52
CA GLU A 220 12.49 18.13 -19.05
C GLU A 220 12.38 19.20 -17.94
N ASN A 221 12.67 18.86 -16.69
CA ASN A 221 12.57 19.72 -15.52
C ASN A 221 11.15 20.17 -15.11
N PHE A 222 10.09 19.53 -15.63
CA PHE A 222 8.72 19.81 -15.18
C PHE A 222 8.40 19.01 -13.90
N PRO A 223 7.77 19.65 -12.88
CA PRO A 223 7.30 18.95 -11.70
C PRO A 223 6.31 17.83 -12.04
N VAL A 224 6.52 16.64 -11.50
CA VAL A 224 5.70 15.45 -11.82
C VAL A 224 4.24 15.63 -11.41
N ASP A 225 3.98 16.35 -10.31
CA ASP A 225 2.63 16.69 -9.83
C ASP A 225 1.87 17.67 -10.75
N LYS A 226 2.54 18.27 -11.74
CA LYS A 226 1.96 19.16 -12.76
C LYS A 226 1.83 18.51 -14.13
N LEU A 227 2.31 17.30 -14.31
CA LEU A 227 2.18 16.55 -15.56
C LEU A 227 0.76 16.02 -15.74
N GLY A 228 0.45 15.49 -16.92
CA GLY A 228 -0.83 14.82 -17.16
C GLY A 228 -1.08 13.67 -16.19
N TYR A 229 -2.33 13.47 -15.80
CA TYR A 229 -2.76 12.52 -14.78
C TYR A 229 -2.20 11.09 -14.99
N GLY A 230 -2.17 10.63 -16.25
CA GLY A 230 -1.64 9.32 -16.56
C GLY A 230 -0.15 9.15 -16.24
N ILE A 231 0.65 10.19 -16.48
CA ILE A 231 2.08 10.20 -16.12
C ILE A 231 2.23 10.23 -14.59
N GLN A 232 1.40 11.02 -13.91
CA GLN A 232 1.38 11.04 -12.45
C GLN A 232 1.03 9.65 -11.88
N PHE A 233 0.01 8.99 -12.41
CA PHE A 233 -0.40 7.67 -11.97
C PHE A 233 0.69 6.61 -12.20
N SER A 234 1.34 6.63 -13.37
CA SER A 234 2.44 5.71 -13.68
C SER A 234 3.66 5.85 -12.76
N ASN A 235 3.89 7.03 -12.20
CA ASN A 235 4.92 7.27 -11.19
C ASN A 235 4.47 6.93 -9.77
N LEU A 236 3.19 7.17 -9.46
CA LEU A 236 2.65 6.92 -8.13
C LEU A 236 2.67 5.43 -7.76
N VAL A 237 2.33 4.54 -8.70
CA VAL A 237 2.29 3.09 -8.45
C VAL A 237 3.63 2.54 -7.95
N PRO A 238 4.77 2.73 -8.63
CA PRO A 238 6.08 2.28 -8.14
C PRO A 238 6.47 2.91 -6.80
N ILE A 239 6.21 4.22 -6.61
CA ILE A 239 6.52 4.91 -5.36
C ILE A 239 5.75 4.30 -4.20
N SER A 240 4.47 3.98 -4.38
CA SER A 240 3.66 3.38 -3.32
C SER A 240 4.09 1.94 -3.01
N ILE A 241 4.55 1.19 -4.01
CA ILE A 241 5.14 -0.14 -3.79
C ILE A 241 6.41 0.00 -2.94
N LEU A 242 7.30 0.93 -3.30
CA LEU A 242 8.51 1.21 -2.53
C LEU A 242 8.18 1.66 -1.10
N GLU A 243 7.22 2.56 -0.93
CA GLU A 243 6.73 2.98 0.39
C GLU A 243 6.26 1.78 1.21
N ARG A 244 5.47 0.88 0.63
CA ARG A 244 4.98 -0.32 1.30
C ARG A 244 6.12 -1.20 1.77
N ILE A 245 7.12 -1.45 0.91
CA ILE A 245 8.30 -2.24 1.22
C ILE A 245 9.08 -1.62 2.39
N PHE A 246 9.35 -0.32 2.32
CA PHE A 246 10.07 0.39 3.39
C PHE A 246 9.29 0.38 4.71
N ASN A 247 7.98 0.56 4.68
CA ASN A 247 7.13 0.50 5.87
C ASN A 247 7.14 -0.89 6.52
N ILE A 248 7.15 -1.95 5.70
CA ILE A 248 7.27 -3.33 6.17
C ILE A 248 8.64 -3.53 6.83
N LYS A 249 9.73 -3.17 6.14
CA LYS A 249 11.11 -3.35 6.65
C LYS A 249 11.40 -2.59 7.94
N ARG A 250 10.77 -1.42 8.13
CA ARG A 250 11.01 -0.57 9.30
C ARG A 250 10.56 -1.19 10.62
N ARG A 251 9.53 -2.02 10.61
CA ARG A 251 8.94 -2.61 11.83
C ARG A 251 9.20 -4.11 11.85
N LYS A 252 10.07 -4.58 12.76
CA LYS A 252 10.44 -5.99 12.87
C LYS A 252 9.22 -6.94 12.84
N LYS A 253 8.23 -6.71 13.70
CA LYS A 253 7.01 -7.53 13.76
C LYS A 253 6.20 -7.49 12.45
N THR A 254 6.13 -6.33 11.79
CA THR A 254 5.44 -6.21 10.50
C THR A 254 6.20 -6.92 9.40
N PHE A 255 7.54 -6.86 9.44
CA PHE A 255 8.41 -7.56 8.50
C PHE A 255 8.23 -9.09 8.62
N GLU A 256 8.34 -9.64 9.82
CA GLU A 256 8.17 -11.08 10.08
C GLU A 256 6.80 -11.61 9.61
N ASN A 257 5.73 -10.81 9.80
CA ASN A 257 4.39 -11.18 9.35
C ASN A 257 4.17 -11.04 7.83
N ALA A 258 4.96 -10.22 7.16
CA ALA A 258 4.77 -9.88 5.74
C ALA A 258 5.60 -10.76 4.81
N ILE A 259 6.67 -11.36 5.30
CA ILE A 259 7.59 -12.18 4.50
C ILE A 259 7.23 -13.66 4.56
N ILE A 260 7.71 -14.38 3.55
CA ILE A 260 7.81 -15.84 3.53
C ILE A 260 9.30 -16.18 3.55
N THR A 261 9.70 -17.10 4.43
CA THR A 261 11.07 -17.61 4.47
C THR A 261 11.05 -19.09 4.12
N ASP A 262 11.75 -19.47 3.07
CA ASP A 262 11.85 -20.88 2.64
C ASP A 262 12.77 -21.69 3.55
N GLY A 263 12.85 -23.01 3.34
CA GLY A 263 13.70 -23.93 4.09
C GLY A 263 15.20 -23.64 3.94
N ASN A 264 15.61 -22.86 2.96
CA ASN A 264 17.00 -22.44 2.71
C ASN A 264 17.31 -21.07 3.33
N GLY A 265 16.34 -20.43 3.97
CA GLY A 265 16.49 -19.10 4.56
C GLY A 265 16.33 -17.95 3.56
N THR A 266 15.88 -18.22 2.31
CA THR A 266 15.56 -17.17 1.34
C THR A 266 14.31 -16.44 1.76
N VAL A 267 14.38 -15.11 1.77
CA VAL A 267 13.27 -14.27 2.19
C VAL A 267 12.56 -13.68 0.97
N THR A 268 11.29 -14.02 0.83
CA THR A 268 10.40 -13.50 -0.22
C THR A 268 9.35 -12.57 0.38
N LEU A 269 9.07 -11.45 -0.27
CA LEU A 269 7.99 -10.52 0.05
C LEU A 269 6.94 -10.59 -1.07
N PRO A 270 5.87 -11.39 -0.92
CA PRO A 270 4.78 -11.38 -1.88
C PRO A 270 4.09 -10.01 -1.91
N ILE A 271 3.71 -9.53 -3.08
CA ILE A 271 2.93 -8.31 -3.25
C ILE A 271 1.77 -8.61 -4.18
N THR A 272 0.57 -8.27 -3.73
CA THR A 272 -0.63 -8.30 -4.55
C THR A 272 -1.07 -6.87 -4.84
N LEU A 273 -1.26 -6.52 -6.10
CA LEU A 273 -1.61 -5.18 -6.55
C LEU A 273 -3.02 -5.18 -7.13
N GLY A 274 -3.88 -4.30 -6.64
CA GLY A 274 -5.22 -4.06 -7.18
C GLY A 274 -5.34 -2.65 -7.75
N LEU A 275 -5.57 -2.54 -9.05
CA LEU A 275 -5.74 -1.27 -9.77
C LEU A 275 -7.19 -1.13 -10.24
N ASP A 276 -7.88 -0.12 -9.75
CA ASP A 276 -9.27 0.19 -10.12
C ASP A 276 -9.28 1.30 -11.18
N GLU A 277 -9.72 0.95 -12.39
CA GLU A 277 -9.83 1.83 -13.55
C GLU A 277 -8.56 2.66 -13.83
N PRO A 278 -7.38 2.03 -13.90
CA PRO A 278 -6.12 2.76 -14.11
C PRO A 278 -6.07 3.50 -15.44
N GLU A 279 -6.97 3.16 -16.37
CA GLU A 279 -7.07 3.76 -17.70
C GLU A 279 -7.87 5.04 -17.76
N ILE A 280 -8.68 5.39 -16.77
CA ILE A 280 -9.66 6.51 -16.83
C ILE A 280 -9.03 7.82 -17.32
N HIS A 281 -7.75 8.03 -17.05
CA HIS A 281 -7.05 9.27 -17.39
C HIS A 281 -5.81 9.02 -18.26
N LEU A 282 -5.64 7.80 -18.77
CA LEU A 282 -4.51 7.45 -19.62
C LEU A 282 -4.85 7.61 -21.09
N HIS A 283 -3.96 8.26 -21.86
CA HIS A 283 -4.03 8.20 -23.31
C HIS A 283 -3.92 6.73 -23.78
N PRO A 284 -4.66 6.28 -24.82
CA PRO A 284 -4.67 4.88 -25.28
C PRO A 284 -3.28 4.26 -25.50
N HIS A 285 -2.31 5.06 -25.91
CA HIS A 285 -0.92 4.61 -26.04
C HIS A 285 -0.28 4.22 -24.70
N LEU A 286 -0.57 4.98 -23.62
CA LEU A 286 -0.08 4.71 -22.28
C LEU A 286 -0.83 3.54 -21.63
N GLN A 287 -2.13 3.37 -21.93
CA GLN A 287 -2.90 2.20 -21.51
C GLN A 287 -2.27 0.90 -21.99
N ARG A 288 -1.87 0.86 -23.27
CA ARG A 288 -1.14 -0.30 -23.84
C ARG A 288 0.22 -0.55 -23.19
N LYS A 289 0.92 0.50 -22.77
CA LYS A 289 2.20 0.37 -22.04
C LYS A 289 2.01 -0.10 -20.62
N LEU A 290 0.97 0.36 -19.93
CA LEU A 290 0.67 -0.05 -18.57
C LEU A 290 0.38 -1.56 -18.49
N SER A 291 -0.27 -2.11 -19.52
CA SER A 291 -0.68 -3.52 -19.54
C SER A 291 0.47 -4.51 -19.71
N PHE A 292 1.66 -4.13 -20.22
CA PHE A 292 2.60 -5.15 -20.65
C PHE A 292 4.08 -5.01 -20.26
N THR A 293 4.60 -3.88 -19.84
CA THR A 293 6.07 -3.76 -19.79
C THR A 293 6.68 -3.01 -18.61
N HIS A 294 5.93 -2.25 -17.84
CA HIS A 294 6.54 -1.34 -16.86
C HIS A 294 6.29 -1.67 -15.38
N LEU A 295 5.45 -2.65 -15.09
CA LEU A 295 5.43 -3.30 -13.78
C LEU A 295 6.48 -4.43 -13.73
N LYS A 296 7.69 -4.19 -14.23
CA LYS A 296 8.87 -4.94 -13.79
C LYS A 296 9.14 -4.55 -12.34
N VAL A 297 8.19 -4.91 -11.48
CA VAL A 297 8.48 -5.03 -10.07
C VAL A 297 9.53 -6.13 -9.99
N PRO A 298 10.72 -5.90 -9.43
CA PRO A 298 11.78 -6.91 -9.35
C PRO A 298 11.45 -7.99 -8.31
N PHE A 299 10.18 -8.43 -8.27
CA PHE A 299 9.67 -9.37 -7.30
C PHE A 299 9.05 -10.55 -8.06
N SER A 300 9.66 -11.70 -7.91
CA SER A 300 9.28 -12.96 -8.56
C SER A 300 7.89 -13.51 -8.18
N HIS A 301 7.20 -12.90 -7.21
CA HIS A 301 5.97 -13.45 -6.61
C HIS A 301 4.84 -12.42 -6.51
N SER A 302 4.60 -11.65 -7.56
CA SER A 302 3.53 -10.65 -7.59
C SER A 302 2.27 -11.19 -8.29
N ASN A 303 1.11 -10.85 -7.73
CA ASN A 303 -0.19 -11.06 -8.37
C ASN A 303 -0.84 -9.70 -8.63
N ILE A 304 -1.34 -9.46 -9.83
CA ILE A 304 -1.89 -8.17 -10.24
C ILE A 304 -3.34 -8.33 -10.67
N PHE A 305 -4.22 -7.48 -10.12
CA PHE A 305 -5.62 -7.37 -10.49
C PHE A 305 -5.87 -5.99 -11.09
N ILE A 306 -6.37 -5.95 -12.31
CA ILE A 306 -6.71 -4.73 -13.03
C ILE A 306 -8.19 -4.76 -13.34
N ILE A 307 -8.92 -3.71 -12.94
CA ILE A 307 -10.33 -3.51 -13.27
C ILE A 307 -10.43 -2.42 -14.32
N SER A 308 -11.16 -2.71 -15.38
CA SER A 308 -11.47 -1.76 -16.48
C SER A 308 -12.98 -1.70 -16.73
#